data_08fea7dd870167d05bdd33e364d9e833
#
_entry.id   08fea7dd870167d05bdd33e364d9e833
#
_cell.length_a   1.000
_cell.length_b   1.000
_cell.length_c   1.000
_cell.angle_alpha   90.00
_cell.angle_beta   90.00
_cell.angle_gamma   90.00
#
_symmetry.space_group_name_H-M   'P 1'
#
loop_
_entity.id
_entity.type
_entity.pdbx_description
1 polymer ?
#
loop_
_entity_poly.entity_id
_entity_poly.type
_entity_poly.pdbx_seq_one_letter_code
_entity_poly.pdbx_strand_id
1 'polypeptide(L)'
;MGDISKYAITSYLHILVGTFSAMVLLGLNTIIIARLLGPANYGLYTLSFGIPYFLLGFIDLGMTTAAQRYISEFMAKGKLAGAKKVFQITTSYMLTLSLVFTVLFLILSNYIASTILNRPELAIYLRISALIILLETVFRYILSLIHI
;
A
#
# COMPACT_ATOMS: atom_id res chain seq x y z
N MET A 1 -20.03 -28.94 -16.37
CA MET A 1 -18.84 -28.11 -16.71
C MET A 1 -19.19 -26.72 -17.23
N GLY A 2 -20.32 -26.48 -17.91
CA GLY A 2 -20.71 -25.20 -18.49
C GLY A 2 -20.99 -24.06 -17.47
N ASP A 3 -21.50 -24.40 -16.27
CA ASP A 3 -21.86 -23.36 -15.29
C ASP A 3 -20.65 -22.74 -14.58
N ILE A 4 -19.66 -23.55 -14.23
CA ILE A 4 -18.42 -23.07 -13.57
C ILE A 4 -17.67 -22.11 -14.49
N SER A 5 -17.62 -22.39 -15.79
CA SER A 5 -16.95 -21.52 -16.76
C SER A 5 -17.69 -20.19 -16.94
N LYS A 6 -19.03 -20.20 -16.95
CA LYS A 6 -19.85 -18.97 -17.02
C LYS A 6 -19.64 -18.11 -15.78
N TYR A 7 -19.68 -18.69 -14.58
CA TYR A 7 -19.42 -17.95 -13.34
C TYR A 7 -18.02 -17.34 -13.32
N ALA A 8 -17.00 -18.10 -13.75
CA ALA A 8 -15.63 -17.60 -13.82
C ALA A 8 -15.50 -16.43 -14.79
N ILE A 9 -16.10 -16.54 -15.98
CA ILE A 9 -16.08 -15.47 -17.01
C ILE A 9 -16.79 -14.22 -16.49
N THR A 10 -17.98 -14.38 -15.90
CA THR A 10 -18.77 -13.24 -15.38
C THR A 10 -18.01 -12.54 -14.24
N SER A 11 -17.43 -13.30 -13.32
CA SER A 11 -16.61 -12.73 -12.22
C SER A 11 -15.39 -11.99 -12.75
N TYR A 12 -14.71 -12.55 -13.76
CA TYR A 12 -13.56 -11.92 -14.40
C TYR A 12 -13.96 -10.60 -15.10
N LEU A 13 -15.09 -10.58 -15.80
CA LEU A 13 -15.61 -9.36 -16.44
C LEU A 13 -15.92 -8.26 -15.42
N HIS A 14 -16.56 -8.59 -14.28
CA HIS A 14 -16.83 -7.62 -13.22
C HIS A 14 -15.53 -7.03 -12.65
N ILE A 15 -14.51 -7.87 -12.40
CA ILE A 15 -13.20 -7.42 -11.93
C ILE A 15 -12.55 -6.50 -12.98
N LEU A 16 -12.61 -6.89 -14.25
CA LEU A 16 -12.02 -6.11 -15.33
C LEU A 16 -12.69 -4.74 -15.49
N VAL A 17 -14.03 -4.68 -15.50
CA VAL A 17 -14.78 -3.43 -15.56
C VAL A 17 -14.49 -2.56 -14.33
N GLY A 18 -14.49 -3.15 -13.13
CA GLY A 18 -14.15 -2.44 -11.88
C GLY A 18 -12.74 -1.85 -11.91
N THR A 19 -11.76 -2.64 -12.32
CA THR A 19 -10.36 -2.19 -12.42
C THR A 19 -10.20 -1.09 -13.48
N PHE A 20 -10.82 -1.25 -14.65
CA PHE A 20 -10.78 -0.23 -15.69
C PHE A 20 -11.43 1.08 -15.23
N SER A 21 -12.59 1.01 -14.59
CA SER A 21 -13.28 2.18 -14.05
C SER A 21 -12.42 2.89 -12.98
N ALA A 22 -11.79 2.13 -12.11
CA ALA A 22 -10.87 2.68 -11.10
C ALA A 22 -9.67 3.39 -11.75
N MET A 23 -9.08 2.81 -12.80
CA MET A 23 -7.97 3.44 -13.54
C MET A 23 -8.39 4.75 -14.21
N VAL A 24 -9.58 4.79 -14.82
CA VAL A 24 -10.11 6.01 -15.42
C VAL A 24 -10.34 7.09 -14.36
N LEU A 25 -10.95 6.74 -13.23
CA LEU A 25 -11.18 7.68 -12.12
C LEU A 25 -9.85 8.20 -11.54
N LEU A 26 -8.86 7.34 -11.35
CA LEU A 26 -7.52 7.74 -10.90
C LEU A 26 -6.84 8.69 -11.90
N GLY A 27 -6.96 8.41 -13.20
CA GLY A 27 -6.44 9.29 -14.25
C GLY A 27 -7.10 10.66 -14.24
N LEU A 28 -8.44 10.71 -14.15
CA LEU A 28 -9.18 11.96 -14.03
C LEU A 28 -8.81 12.75 -12.77
N ASN A 29 -8.73 12.07 -11.62
CA ASN A 29 -8.28 12.68 -10.36
C ASN A 29 -6.88 13.30 -10.50
N THR A 30 -5.94 12.57 -11.12
CA THR A 30 -4.59 13.06 -11.38
C THR A 30 -4.59 14.34 -12.23
N ILE A 31 -5.38 14.39 -13.31
CA ILE A 31 -5.50 15.55 -14.18
C ILE A 31 -6.10 16.75 -13.42
N ILE A 32 -7.14 16.51 -12.64
CA ILE A 32 -7.81 17.57 -11.85
C ILE A 32 -6.82 18.15 -10.84
N ILE A 33 -6.15 17.31 -10.06
CA ILE A 33 -5.18 17.76 -9.05
C ILE A 33 -4.03 18.53 -9.72
N ALA A 34 -3.49 18.03 -10.83
CA ALA A 34 -2.40 18.69 -11.55
C ALA A 34 -2.81 20.08 -12.05
N ARG A 35 -4.04 20.23 -12.56
CA ARG A 35 -4.56 21.52 -13.02
C ARG A 35 -4.82 22.51 -11.88
N LEU A 36 -5.36 22.03 -10.75
CA LEU A 36 -5.65 22.88 -9.59
C LEU A 36 -4.41 23.37 -8.88
N LEU A 37 -3.40 22.51 -8.74
CA LEU A 37 -2.17 22.81 -8.03
C LEU A 37 -1.15 23.58 -8.91
N GLY A 38 -1.22 23.42 -10.21
CA GLY A 38 -0.19 23.86 -11.13
C GLY A 38 1.10 23.02 -11.05
N PRO A 39 2.03 23.16 -12.00
CA PRO A 39 3.15 22.22 -12.16
C PRO A 39 4.11 22.18 -10.96
N ALA A 40 4.39 23.33 -10.33
CA ALA A 40 5.31 23.39 -9.19
C ALA A 40 4.74 22.68 -7.95
N ASN A 41 3.50 23.01 -7.55
CA ASN A 41 2.88 22.40 -6.38
C ASN A 41 2.48 20.95 -6.64
N TYR A 42 2.13 20.57 -7.87
CA TYR A 42 1.89 19.19 -8.25
C TYR A 42 3.15 18.34 -8.10
N GLY A 43 4.33 18.90 -8.46
CA GLY A 43 5.61 18.24 -8.20
C GLY A 43 5.88 17.99 -6.73
N LEU A 44 5.62 18.99 -5.86
CA LEU A 44 5.73 18.86 -4.40
C LEU A 44 4.77 17.77 -3.87
N TYR A 45 3.52 17.80 -4.30
CA TYR A 45 2.52 16.80 -3.95
C TYR A 45 2.98 15.39 -4.34
N THR A 46 3.41 15.19 -5.59
CA THR A 46 3.82 13.88 -6.10
C THR A 46 5.03 13.32 -5.37
N LEU A 47 6.04 14.16 -5.06
CA LEU A 47 7.21 13.75 -4.30
C LEU A 47 6.86 13.41 -2.84
N SER A 48 5.96 14.18 -2.23
CA SER A 48 5.54 13.97 -0.84
C SER A 48 4.88 12.61 -0.63
N PHE A 49 4.13 12.13 -1.60
CA PHE A 49 3.47 10.81 -1.54
C PHE A 49 4.29 9.71 -2.19
N GLY A 50 4.98 10.01 -3.29
CA GLY A 50 5.70 9.01 -4.07
C GLY A 50 6.81 8.31 -3.27
N ILE A 51 7.57 9.06 -2.47
CA ILE A 51 8.65 8.49 -1.66
C ILE A 51 8.12 7.52 -0.60
N PRO A 52 7.12 7.87 0.24
CA PRO A 52 6.49 6.92 1.16
C PRO A 52 5.92 5.68 0.46
N TYR A 53 5.21 5.85 -0.65
CA TYR A 53 4.66 4.71 -1.40
C TYR A 53 5.73 3.78 -1.96
N PHE A 54 6.87 4.32 -2.38
CA PHE A 54 8.02 3.53 -2.80
C PHE A 54 8.58 2.68 -1.64
N LEU A 55 8.68 3.26 -0.45
CA LEU A 55 9.13 2.55 0.75
C LEU A 55 8.18 1.41 1.18
N LEU A 56 6.87 1.57 0.98
CA LEU A 56 5.88 0.52 1.25
C LEU A 56 6.16 -0.78 0.49
N GLY A 57 6.70 -0.69 -0.74
CA GLY A 57 7.12 -1.85 -1.52
C GLY A 57 8.19 -2.68 -0.82
N PHE A 58 9.13 -2.04 -0.13
CA PHE A 58 10.17 -2.72 0.65
C PHE A 58 9.65 -3.31 1.96
N ILE A 59 8.61 -2.74 2.53
CA ILE A 59 8.00 -3.28 3.76
C ILE A 59 7.25 -4.57 3.46
N ASP A 60 6.50 -4.59 2.36
CA ASP A 60 5.66 -5.75 2.02
C ASP A 60 6.50 -6.93 1.51
N LEU A 61 7.39 -6.75 0.55
CA LEU A 61 8.23 -7.80 -0.07
C LEU A 61 7.49 -9.13 -0.29
N GLY A 62 6.18 -9.08 -0.54
CA GLY A 62 5.35 -10.27 -0.75
C GLY A 62 4.86 -10.95 0.55
N MET A 63 5.12 -10.37 1.71
CA MET A 63 4.67 -10.91 3.01
C MET A 63 3.15 -11.00 3.10
N THR A 64 2.44 -10.02 2.55
CA THR A 64 0.97 -10.04 2.48
C THR A 64 0.47 -11.25 1.70
N THR A 65 1.02 -11.50 0.53
CA THR A 65 0.66 -12.65 -0.32
C THR A 65 1.00 -13.98 0.34
N ALA A 66 2.18 -14.06 0.97
CA ALA A 66 2.59 -15.24 1.72
C ALA A 66 1.65 -15.51 2.90
N ALA A 67 1.29 -14.48 3.66
CA ALA A 67 0.36 -14.61 4.78
C ALA A 67 -1.01 -15.14 4.32
N GLN A 68 -1.60 -14.56 3.27
CA GLN A 68 -2.86 -15.02 2.70
C GLN A 68 -2.82 -16.51 2.35
N ARG A 69 -1.78 -16.93 1.63
CA ARG A 69 -1.61 -18.32 1.21
C ARG A 69 -1.53 -19.28 2.41
N TYR A 70 -0.63 -19.00 3.35
CA TYR A 70 -0.41 -19.91 4.49
C TYR A 70 -1.59 -19.92 5.46
N ILE A 71 -2.21 -18.77 5.73
CA ILE A 71 -3.41 -18.71 6.58
C ILE A 71 -4.53 -19.52 5.97
N SER A 72 -4.83 -19.34 4.68
CA SER A 72 -5.86 -20.09 3.95
C SER A 72 -5.56 -21.61 3.95
N GLU A 73 -4.30 -21.99 3.75
CA GLU A 73 -3.88 -23.39 3.79
C GLU A 73 -4.09 -24.02 5.18
N PHE A 74 -3.68 -23.33 6.25
CA PHE A 74 -3.88 -23.81 7.63
C PHE A 74 -5.35 -23.88 8.00
N MET A 75 -6.16 -22.92 7.57
CA MET A 75 -7.60 -22.91 7.80
C MET A 75 -8.29 -24.09 7.07
N ALA A 76 -7.94 -24.34 5.82
CA ALA A 76 -8.46 -25.47 5.04
C ALA A 76 -8.14 -26.83 5.67
N LYS A 77 -6.99 -26.93 6.36
CA LYS A 77 -6.56 -28.13 7.11
C LYS A 77 -7.12 -28.21 8.53
N GLY A 78 -7.99 -27.28 8.97
CA GLY A 78 -8.52 -27.21 10.33
C GLY A 78 -7.49 -26.87 11.41
N LYS A 79 -6.30 -26.39 11.03
CA LYS A 79 -5.18 -26.08 11.95
C LYS A 79 -5.20 -24.60 12.37
N LEU A 80 -6.21 -24.19 13.12
CA LEU A 80 -6.40 -22.81 13.55
C LEU A 80 -5.19 -22.21 14.31
N ALA A 81 -4.51 -23.02 15.12
CA ALA A 81 -3.30 -22.60 15.82
C ALA A 81 -2.18 -22.20 14.86
N GLY A 82 -2.02 -22.91 13.75
CA GLY A 82 -1.06 -22.59 12.69
C GLY A 82 -1.41 -21.28 11.99
N ALA A 83 -2.67 -21.10 11.61
CA ALA A 83 -3.15 -19.87 11.01
C ALA A 83 -2.91 -18.65 11.91
N LYS A 84 -3.25 -18.77 13.22
CA LYS A 84 -3.00 -17.72 14.21
C LYS A 84 -1.52 -17.38 14.34
N LYS A 85 -0.64 -18.38 14.34
CA LYS A 85 0.82 -18.17 14.43
C LYS A 85 1.36 -17.41 13.22
N VAL A 86 0.95 -17.78 12.00
CA VAL A 86 1.32 -17.06 10.78
C VAL A 86 0.84 -15.61 10.85
N PHE A 87 -0.43 -15.39 11.22
CA PHE A 87 -0.99 -14.06 11.41
C PHE A 87 -0.14 -13.21 12.38
N GLN A 88 0.17 -13.74 13.57
CA GLN A 88 0.95 -13.03 14.57
C GLN A 88 2.35 -12.66 14.08
N ILE A 89 3.05 -13.61 13.45
CA ILE A 89 4.40 -13.38 12.92
C ILE A 89 4.38 -12.29 11.85
N THR A 90 3.46 -12.39 10.90
CA THR A 90 3.37 -11.44 9.79
C THR A 90 2.97 -10.05 10.26
N THR A 91 2.00 -9.97 11.19
CA THR A 91 1.59 -8.70 11.81
C THR A 91 2.74 -8.04 12.55
N SER A 92 3.47 -8.80 13.38
CA SER A 92 4.62 -8.27 14.11
C SER A 92 5.71 -7.77 13.16
N TYR A 93 6.02 -8.53 12.11
CA TYR A 93 6.98 -8.14 11.08
C TYR A 93 6.56 -6.82 10.42
N MET A 94 5.33 -6.75 9.90
CA MET A 94 4.82 -5.59 9.19
C MET A 94 4.81 -4.33 10.08
N LEU A 95 4.32 -4.45 11.32
CA LEU A 95 4.28 -3.33 12.26
C LEU A 95 5.68 -2.86 12.66
N THR A 96 6.57 -3.79 12.97
CA THR A 96 7.94 -3.42 13.37
C THR A 96 8.66 -2.73 12.22
N LEU A 97 8.60 -3.30 11.02
CA LEU A 97 9.30 -2.74 9.86
C LEU A 97 8.71 -1.40 9.44
N SER A 98 7.37 -1.25 9.42
CA SER A 98 6.73 0.03 9.11
C SER A 98 7.07 1.11 10.13
N LEU A 99 7.14 0.75 11.42
CA LEU A 99 7.56 1.69 12.46
C LEU A 99 9.01 2.15 12.27
N VAL A 100 9.92 1.22 11.99
CA VAL A 100 11.33 1.53 11.71
C VAL A 100 11.44 2.46 10.51
N PHE A 101 10.78 2.15 9.40
CA PHE A 101 10.81 3.01 8.20
C PHE A 101 10.17 4.38 8.45
N THR A 102 9.07 4.43 9.21
CA THR A 102 8.43 5.70 9.59
C THR A 102 9.38 6.58 10.39
N VAL A 103 10.03 6.03 11.43
CA VAL A 103 10.98 6.77 12.26
C VAL A 103 12.20 7.22 11.45
N LEU A 104 12.78 6.34 10.66
CA LEU A 104 13.90 6.67 9.77
C LEU A 104 13.50 7.80 8.80
N PHE A 105 12.34 7.71 8.20
CA PHE A 105 11.87 8.69 7.25
C PHE A 105 11.59 10.06 7.91
N LEU A 106 11.05 10.07 9.13
CA LEU A 106 10.90 11.29 9.93
C LEU A 106 12.24 11.97 10.20
N ILE A 107 13.25 11.19 10.60
CA ILE A 107 14.61 11.72 10.90
C ILE A 107 15.26 12.23 9.61
N LEU A 108 15.18 11.47 8.52
CA LEU A 108 15.82 11.81 7.26
C LEU A 108 15.07 12.84 6.43
N SER A 109 13.84 13.21 6.79
CA SER A 109 12.97 14.10 6.00
C SER A 109 13.64 15.43 5.63
N ASN A 110 14.34 16.05 6.59
CA ASN A 110 15.09 17.29 6.33
C ASN A 110 16.24 17.08 5.36
N TYR A 111 17.01 16.01 5.56
CA TYR A 111 18.14 15.69 4.70
C TYR A 111 17.68 15.38 3.26
N ILE A 112 16.61 14.60 3.14
CA ILE A 112 16.01 14.28 1.83
C ILE A 112 15.53 15.55 1.13
N ALA A 113 14.80 16.41 1.84
CA ALA A 113 14.25 17.64 1.28
C ALA A 113 15.34 18.65 0.86
N SER A 114 16.32 18.91 1.73
CA SER A 114 17.30 19.95 1.50
C SER A 114 18.47 19.50 0.63
N THR A 115 18.99 18.28 0.84
CA THR A 115 20.23 17.84 0.20
C THR A 115 19.96 17.02 -1.06
N ILE A 116 18.97 16.13 -1.06
CA ILE A 116 18.69 15.26 -2.21
C ILE A 116 17.79 15.97 -3.21
N LEU A 117 16.71 16.57 -2.74
CA LEU A 117 15.70 17.20 -3.60
C LEU A 117 15.95 18.68 -3.86
N ASN A 118 16.87 19.31 -3.11
CA ASN A 118 17.14 20.75 -3.14
C ASN A 118 15.86 21.60 -2.99
N ARG A 119 14.92 21.13 -2.16
CA ARG A 119 13.61 21.74 -1.90
C ARG A 119 13.29 21.70 -0.40
N PRO A 120 13.84 22.62 0.41
CA PRO A 120 13.65 22.63 1.86
C PRO A 120 12.17 22.67 2.29
N GLU A 121 11.32 23.31 1.49
CA GLU A 121 9.88 23.39 1.71
C GLU A 121 9.19 22.02 1.75
N LEU A 122 9.78 21.00 1.12
CA LEU A 122 9.26 19.63 1.16
C LEU A 122 9.38 18.95 2.54
N ALA A 123 10.26 19.43 3.41
CA ALA A 123 10.54 18.75 4.68
C ALA A 123 9.29 18.54 5.53
N ILE A 124 8.41 19.55 5.61
CA ILE A 124 7.16 19.45 6.37
C ILE A 124 6.21 18.44 5.76
N TYR A 125 6.08 18.41 4.43
CA TYR A 125 5.21 17.47 3.72
C TYR A 125 5.71 16.04 3.85
N LEU A 126 7.04 15.83 3.77
CA LEU A 126 7.65 14.51 3.98
C LEU A 126 7.45 14.00 5.41
N ARG A 127 7.51 14.89 6.42
CA ARG A 127 7.21 14.51 7.81
C ARG A 127 5.76 14.07 7.99
N ILE A 128 4.83 14.82 7.42
CA ILE A 128 3.40 14.47 7.50
C ILE A 128 3.16 13.15 6.76
N SER A 129 3.73 12.99 5.58
CA SER A 129 3.56 11.77 4.77
C SER A 129 4.27 10.54 5.35
N ALA A 130 5.22 10.70 6.28
CA ALA A 130 5.82 9.58 7.00
C ALA A 130 4.77 8.73 7.74
N LEU A 131 3.71 9.35 8.27
CA LEU A 131 2.61 8.63 8.92
C LEU A 131 1.85 7.73 7.95
N ILE A 132 1.87 8.02 6.65
CA ILE A 132 1.24 7.20 5.62
C ILE A 132 1.88 5.81 5.57
N ILE A 133 3.20 5.71 5.80
CA ILE A 133 3.91 4.43 5.80
C ILE A 133 3.29 3.48 6.83
N LEU A 134 3.06 3.96 8.05
CA LEU A 134 2.48 3.16 9.13
C LEU A 134 1.00 2.85 8.87
N LEU A 135 0.21 3.88 8.58
CA LEU A 135 -1.24 3.74 8.40
C LEU A 135 -1.58 2.86 7.19
N GLU A 136 -0.90 3.06 6.08
CA GLU A 136 -1.12 2.31 4.85
C GLU A 136 -0.70 0.84 5.00
N THR A 137 0.40 0.57 5.71
CA THR A 137 0.83 -0.81 6.00
C THR A 137 -0.25 -1.55 6.80
N VAL A 138 -0.76 -0.94 7.87
CA VAL A 138 -1.82 -1.52 8.70
C VAL A 138 -3.09 -1.73 7.89
N PHE A 139 -3.50 -0.72 7.14
CA PHE A 139 -4.73 -0.74 6.35
C PHE A 139 -4.70 -1.82 5.26
N ARG A 140 -3.63 -1.87 4.46
CA ARG A 140 -3.46 -2.90 3.41
C ARG A 140 -3.44 -4.30 3.97
N TYR A 141 -2.72 -4.49 5.09
CA TYR A 141 -2.62 -5.80 5.72
C TYR A 141 -3.97 -6.28 6.25
N ILE A 142 -4.72 -5.41 6.97
CA ILE A 142 -6.06 -5.76 7.47
C ILE A 142 -7.02 -6.07 6.32
N LEU A 143 -7.06 -5.23 5.27
CA LEU A 143 -7.89 -5.48 4.10
C LEU A 143 -7.56 -6.80 3.41
N SER A 144 -6.28 -7.15 3.34
CA SER A 144 -5.84 -8.40 2.71
C SER A 144 -6.37 -9.64 3.44
N LEU A 145 -6.59 -9.54 4.76
CA LEU A 145 -7.09 -10.63 5.59
C LEU A 145 -8.62 -10.75 5.58
N ILE A 146 -9.34 -9.66 5.35
CA ILE A 146 -10.81 -9.68 5.23
C ILE A 146 -11.25 -10.49 4.00
N HIS A 147 -10.40 -10.61 3.00
CA HIS A 147 -10.66 -11.36 1.76
C HIS A 147 -10.19 -12.82 1.79
N ILE A 148 -9.82 -13.37 2.96
CA ILE A 148 -9.53 -14.80 3.17
C ILE A 148 -10.79 -15.54 3.61
#